data_6537db029f4912996c74fc0e6bfaefd1
#
_entry.id   6537db029f4912996c74fc0e6bfaefd1
#
_cell.length_a   1.000
_cell.length_b   1.000
_cell.length_c   1.000
_cell.angle_alpha   90.00
_cell.angle_beta   90.00
_cell.angle_gamma   90.00
#
_symmetry.space_group_name_H-M   'P 1'
#
loop_
_entity.id
_entity.type
_entity.pdbx_description
1 polymer ?
#
loop_
_entity_poly.entity_id
_entity_poly.type
_entity_poly.pdbx_seq_one_letter_code
_entity_poly.pdbx_strand_id
1 'polypeptide(L)'
;MINYFDAHTHLNQERLFSDWKVHLFDFINQGGRGLINAGANTGYNERGILIAQEAKKLFPNCRVKCAVWFHPCDVGELCSPIEEEIQKLKSQIFQYRENIVAVGECGIDLHFDTEGSTLSLQKKVFTAQCKLAREVHLPIVIHSRDAFEETFTILKDFPDLRIYFHCRGYTETEIQILLSTFPKLFIGFCGNTTYPKAEHLRSSLKAVPKEKILIETDAPYLSPQGFRGQTNTPAKIIFTGKFLADMLGMKEETLWQQVEKNFWNLYQK
;
A
#
# COMPACT_ATOMS: atom_id res chain seq x y z
N MET A 1 12.38 -14.84 -17.27
CA MET A 1 11.17 -14.94 -16.41
C MET A 1 11.01 -13.60 -15.71
N ILE A 2 9.82 -13.02 -15.75
CA ILE A 2 9.53 -11.71 -15.12
C ILE A 2 9.43 -11.90 -13.60
N ASN A 3 10.03 -11.01 -12.83
CA ASN A 3 9.87 -10.93 -11.38
C ASN A 3 8.72 -9.97 -11.05
N TYR A 4 7.74 -10.43 -10.30
CA TYR A 4 6.58 -9.64 -9.89
C TYR A 4 6.71 -9.18 -8.43
N PHE A 5 6.27 -7.95 -8.17
CA PHE A 5 6.31 -7.32 -6.85
C PHE A 5 4.94 -6.72 -6.54
N ASP A 6 4.34 -7.14 -5.44
CA ASP A 6 3.07 -6.59 -4.96
C ASP A 6 3.33 -5.58 -3.84
N ALA A 7 3.19 -4.30 -4.16
CA ALA A 7 3.55 -3.24 -3.22
C ALA A 7 2.54 -3.06 -2.09
N HIS A 8 1.32 -3.63 -2.20
CA HIS A 8 0.29 -3.52 -1.18
C HIS A 8 -0.78 -4.62 -1.34
N THR A 9 -0.95 -5.43 -0.31
CA THR A 9 -1.97 -6.50 -0.26
C THR A 9 -2.35 -6.80 1.18
N HIS A 10 -3.46 -7.52 1.42
CA HIS A 10 -3.95 -7.87 2.74
C HIS A 10 -4.17 -9.39 2.89
N LEU A 11 -3.09 -10.18 2.84
CA LEU A 11 -3.15 -11.62 3.16
C LEU A 11 -3.60 -11.89 4.62
N ASN A 12 -3.49 -10.87 5.48
CA ASN A 12 -3.93 -10.88 6.88
C ASN A 12 -5.45 -10.65 7.07
N GLN A 13 -6.16 -10.29 6.00
CA GLN A 13 -7.61 -10.08 6.01
C GLN A 13 -8.35 -11.42 6.02
N GLU A 14 -9.51 -11.52 6.71
CA GLU A 14 -10.25 -12.76 6.97
C GLU A 14 -10.47 -13.62 5.73
N ARG A 15 -10.77 -13.01 4.58
CA ARG A 15 -11.04 -13.74 3.33
C ARG A 15 -9.83 -14.47 2.74
N LEU A 16 -8.61 -14.09 3.14
CA LEU A 16 -7.38 -14.66 2.62
C LEU A 16 -6.54 -15.35 3.70
N PHE A 17 -6.72 -14.98 4.97
CA PHE A 17 -5.82 -15.37 6.04
C PHE A 17 -5.80 -16.88 6.31
N SER A 18 -6.94 -17.59 6.20
CA SER A 18 -6.96 -19.04 6.37
C SER A 18 -6.07 -19.77 5.36
N ASP A 19 -6.01 -19.24 4.13
CA ASP A 19 -5.34 -19.86 3.00
C ASP A 19 -4.15 -19.05 2.48
N TRP A 20 -3.59 -18.14 3.30
CA TRP A 20 -2.53 -17.23 2.88
C TRP A 20 -1.33 -17.94 2.28
N LYS A 21 -1.00 -19.16 2.75
CA LYS A 21 0.11 -19.97 2.21
C LYS A 21 -0.16 -20.39 0.76
N VAL A 22 -1.40 -20.75 0.45
CA VAL A 22 -1.82 -21.11 -0.92
C VAL A 22 -1.74 -19.88 -1.81
N HIS A 23 -2.29 -18.75 -1.37
CA HIS A 23 -2.25 -17.51 -2.14
C HIS A 23 -0.82 -17.01 -2.41
N LEU A 24 0.06 -17.14 -1.42
CA LEU A 24 1.47 -16.78 -1.57
C LEU A 24 2.20 -17.77 -2.50
N PHE A 25 1.91 -19.07 -2.40
CA PHE A 25 2.46 -20.07 -3.29
C PHE A 25 2.06 -19.82 -4.76
N ASP A 26 0.80 -19.52 -5.01
CA ASP A 26 0.30 -19.19 -6.34
C ASP A 26 0.98 -17.94 -6.92
N PHE A 27 1.17 -16.89 -6.09
CA PHE A 27 1.92 -15.71 -6.48
C PHE A 27 3.37 -16.03 -6.87
N ILE A 28 4.06 -16.84 -6.07
CA ILE A 28 5.44 -17.26 -6.34
C ILE A 28 5.55 -18.08 -7.62
N ASN A 29 4.61 -18.97 -7.88
CA ASN A 29 4.57 -19.78 -9.10
C ASN A 29 4.38 -18.95 -10.37
N GLN A 30 3.71 -17.79 -10.25
CA GLN A 30 3.59 -16.82 -11.34
C GLN A 30 4.87 -15.97 -11.53
N GLY A 31 5.84 -16.09 -10.66
CA GLY A 31 7.07 -15.29 -10.68
C GLY A 31 7.15 -14.22 -9.59
N GLY A 32 6.30 -14.28 -8.58
CA GLY A 32 6.33 -13.37 -7.42
C GLY A 32 7.64 -13.44 -6.65
N ARG A 33 8.21 -12.26 -6.31
CA ARG A 33 9.52 -12.14 -5.62
C ARG A 33 9.48 -11.21 -4.42
N GLY A 34 8.53 -10.30 -4.33
CA GLY A 34 8.36 -9.39 -3.21
C GLY A 34 6.90 -9.02 -2.99
N LEU A 35 6.48 -8.96 -1.72
CA LEU A 35 5.12 -8.66 -1.33
C LEU A 35 5.11 -7.88 -0.01
N ILE A 36 4.30 -6.82 0.07
CA ILE A 36 4.06 -6.08 1.31
C ILE A 36 2.63 -6.33 1.77
N ASN A 37 2.52 -6.96 2.93
CA ASN A 37 1.24 -7.20 3.58
C ASN A 37 0.89 -6.00 4.48
N ALA A 38 -0.16 -5.26 4.14
CA ALA A 38 -0.56 -4.06 4.86
C ALA A 38 -1.41 -4.39 6.09
N GLY A 39 -1.11 -3.72 7.19
CA GLY A 39 -1.92 -3.73 8.41
C GLY A 39 -3.09 -2.76 8.32
N ALA A 40 -4.07 -2.91 9.22
CA ALA A 40 -5.20 -2.00 9.34
C ALA A 40 -5.58 -1.75 10.81
N ASN A 41 -5.36 -2.72 11.68
CA ASN A 41 -5.57 -2.67 13.12
C ASN A 41 -4.63 -3.64 13.83
N THR A 42 -4.70 -3.72 15.15
CA THR A 42 -3.80 -4.57 15.97
C THR A 42 -3.80 -6.02 15.50
N GLY A 43 -4.97 -6.62 15.26
CA GLY A 43 -5.06 -8.02 14.83
C GLY A 43 -4.47 -8.25 13.44
N TYR A 44 -4.69 -7.32 12.51
CA TYR A 44 -4.11 -7.39 11.17
C TYR A 44 -2.59 -7.17 11.19
N ASN A 45 -2.09 -6.28 12.06
CA ASN A 45 -0.65 -6.08 12.26
C ASN A 45 0.02 -7.37 12.73
N GLU A 46 -0.55 -8.03 13.76
CA GLU A 46 -0.02 -9.29 14.31
C GLU A 46 -0.01 -10.41 13.26
N ARG A 47 -1.11 -10.60 12.53
CA ARG A 47 -1.20 -11.55 11.41
C ARG A 47 -0.18 -11.25 10.31
N GLY A 48 0.01 -9.97 9.96
CA GLY A 48 0.99 -9.53 8.97
C GLY A 48 2.42 -9.87 9.35
N ILE A 49 2.78 -9.65 10.62
CA ILE A 49 4.08 -10.02 11.17
C ILE A 49 4.27 -11.55 11.16
N LEU A 50 3.25 -12.30 11.58
CA LEU A 50 3.26 -13.77 11.55
C LEU A 50 3.49 -14.29 10.12
N ILE A 51 2.74 -13.77 9.14
CA ILE A 51 2.90 -14.12 7.73
C ILE A 51 4.34 -13.85 7.26
N ALA A 52 4.89 -12.67 7.56
CA ALA A 52 6.25 -12.32 7.15
C ALA A 52 7.31 -13.25 7.76
N GLN A 53 7.15 -13.63 9.03
CA GLN A 53 8.04 -14.56 9.74
C GLN A 53 7.97 -15.98 9.18
N GLU A 54 6.76 -16.50 8.96
CA GLU A 54 6.58 -17.85 8.40
C GLU A 54 6.99 -17.92 6.94
N ALA A 55 6.64 -16.91 6.13
CA ALA A 55 7.01 -16.84 4.72
C ALA A 55 8.54 -16.84 4.54
N LYS A 56 9.30 -16.15 5.41
CA LYS A 56 10.78 -16.19 5.39
C LYS A 56 11.33 -17.63 5.50
N LYS A 57 10.64 -18.50 6.23
CA LYS A 57 11.05 -19.92 6.42
C LYS A 57 10.57 -20.81 5.27
N LEU A 58 9.31 -20.64 4.87
CA LEU A 58 8.64 -21.53 3.90
C LEU A 58 8.95 -21.16 2.45
N PHE A 59 9.15 -19.87 2.17
CA PHE A 59 9.31 -19.32 0.82
C PHE A 59 10.52 -18.38 0.73
N PRO A 60 11.75 -18.85 0.97
CA PRO A 60 12.95 -18.00 1.10
C PRO A 60 13.27 -17.20 -0.16
N ASN A 61 12.74 -17.60 -1.33
CA ASN A 61 12.93 -16.93 -2.61
C ASN A 61 11.93 -15.78 -2.87
N CYS A 62 10.99 -15.54 -1.94
CA CYS A 62 10.05 -14.43 -2.00
C CYS A 62 10.16 -13.59 -0.72
N ARG A 63 10.42 -12.30 -0.86
CA ARG A 63 10.53 -11.39 0.28
C ARG A 63 9.16 -10.87 0.68
N VAL A 64 8.59 -11.49 1.71
CA VAL A 64 7.33 -11.02 2.32
C VAL A 64 7.66 -10.17 3.54
N LYS A 65 7.17 -8.95 3.53
CA LYS A 65 7.29 -7.98 4.62
C LYS A 65 5.91 -7.42 4.97
N CYS A 66 5.82 -6.62 6.03
CA CYS A 66 4.57 -5.97 6.37
C CYS A 66 4.74 -4.47 6.63
N ALA A 67 3.67 -3.74 6.41
CA ALA A 67 3.42 -2.43 6.97
C ALA A 67 2.49 -2.60 8.18
N VAL A 68 2.65 -1.78 9.22
CA VAL A 68 1.83 -1.89 10.43
C VAL A 68 1.16 -0.56 10.73
N TRP A 69 -0.15 -0.67 11.16
CA TRP A 69 -0.87 0.54 11.35
C TRP A 69 -2.31 0.44 11.89
N PHE A 70 -2.97 1.68 12.03
CA PHE A 70 -4.42 1.84 12.22
C PHE A 70 -5.05 2.54 11.01
N HIS A 71 -5.93 1.86 10.29
CA HIS A 71 -6.64 2.37 9.13
C HIS A 71 -7.60 3.53 9.53
N PRO A 72 -7.80 4.57 8.71
CA PRO A 72 -8.70 5.67 9.04
C PRO A 72 -10.13 5.24 9.38
N CYS A 73 -10.64 4.16 8.79
CA CYS A 73 -11.96 3.62 9.15
C CYS A 73 -12.01 2.96 10.53
N ASP A 74 -10.85 2.53 11.07
CA ASP A 74 -10.76 1.81 12.35
C ASP A 74 -10.36 2.73 13.51
N VAL A 75 -10.13 4.02 13.27
CA VAL A 75 -9.69 4.96 14.35
C VAL A 75 -10.70 5.11 15.49
N GLY A 76 -11.99 4.88 15.21
CA GLY A 76 -13.03 4.86 16.24
C GLY A 76 -12.96 3.67 17.19
N GLU A 77 -12.20 2.63 16.84
CA GLU A 77 -12.02 1.40 17.63
C GLU A 77 -10.78 1.47 18.55
N LEU A 78 -10.06 2.60 18.58
CA LEU A 78 -8.91 2.76 19.45
C LEU A 78 -9.32 2.62 20.92
N CYS A 79 -8.73 1.65 21.61
CA CYS A 79 -9.05 1.31 22.99
C CYS A 79 -8.29 2.14 24.05
N SER A 80 -7.26 2.87 23.61
CA SER A 80 -6.38 3.69 24.46
C SER A 80 -6.15 5.08 23.84
N PRO A 81 -5.63 6.06 24.58
CA PRO A 81 -5.18 7.32 24.03
C PRO A 81 -4.21 7.14 22.85
N ILE A 82 -4.26 8.05 21.88
CA ILE A 82 -3.44 7.97 20.66
C ILE A 82 -1.96 7.79 20.98
N GLU A 83 -1.46 8.51 21.97
CA GLU A 83 -0.06 8.46 22.39
C GLU A 83 0.36 7.09 22.87
N GLU A 84 -0.50 6.38 23.61
CA GLU A 84 -0.24 5.02 24.05
C GLU A 84 -0.24 4.03 22.89
N GLU A 85 -1.20 4.14 21.96
CA GLU A 85 -1.26 3.31 20.77
C GLU A 85 -0.03 3.52 19.87
N ILE A 86 0.43 4.75 19.71
CA ILE A 86 1.68 5.06 19.00
C ILE A 86 2.90 4.43 19.69
N GLN A 87 2.98 4.44 21.02
CA GLN A 87 4.08 3.78 21.75
C GLN A 87 4.05 2.25 21.62
N LYS A 88 2.88 1.64 21.65
CA LYS A 88 2.72 0.20 21.38
C LYS A 88 3.22 -0.14 19.98
N LEU A 89 2.79 0.62 18.99
CA LEU A 89 3.19 0.45 17.59
C LEU A 89 4.70 0.65 17.39
N LYS A 90 5.28 1.67 18.03
CA LYS A 90 6.72 1.92 18.02
C LYS A 90 7.49 0.73 18.61
N SER A 91 7.03 0.21 19.73
CA SER A 91 7.62 -0.99 20.36
C SER A 91 7.56 -2.20 19.44
N GLN A 92 6.42 -2.42 18.77
CA GLN A 92 6.23 -3.49 17.79
C GLN A 92 7.19 -3.34 16.59
N ILE A 93 7.36 -2.11 16.06
CA ILE A 93 8.30 -1.83 14.97
C ILE A 93 9.74 -2.18 15.38
N PHE A 94 10.18 -1.81 16.57
CA PHE A 94 11.54 -2.15 17.03
C PHE A 94 11.71 -3.66 17.27
N GLN A 95 10.72 -4.31 17.85
CA GLN A 95 10.76 -5.76 18.13
C GLN A 95 10.82 -6.58 16.83
N TYR A 96 10.10 -6.16 15.77
CA TYR A 96 9.99 -6.88 14.51
C TYR A 96 10.61 -6.14 13.33
N ARG A 97 11.71 -5.40 13.59
CA ARG A 97 12.37 -4.52 12.61
C ARG A 97 12.75 -5.21 11.30
N GLU A 98 13.04 -6.51 11.35
CA GLU A 98 13.35 -7.29 10.14
C GLU A 98 12.10 -7.59 9.29
N ASN A 99 10.90 -7.56 9.86
CA ASN A 99 9.66 -7.90 9.20
C ASN A 99 8.86 -6.67 8.77
N ILE A 100 8.93 -5.59 9.55
CA ILE A 100 8.18 -4.35 9.33
C ILE A 100 9.04 -3.38 8.52
N VAL A 101 8.51 -2.94 7.37
CA VAL A 101 9.22 -2.06 6.42
C VAL A 101 8.54 -0.72 6.18
N ALA A 102 7.33 -0.52 6.71
CA ALA A 102 6.59 0.73 6.54
C ALA A 102 5.63 0.96 7.71
N VAL A 103 5.27 2.21 7.93
CA VAL A 103 4.11 2.64 8.71
C VAL A 103 2.95 2.81 7.74
N GLY A 104 1.89 2.05 7.90
CA GLY A 104 0.77 2.10 6.95
C GLY A 104 -0.07 0.80 6.97
N GLU A 105 -1.27 0.90 6.55
CA GLU A 105 -1.98 1.88 5.74
C GLU A 105 -2.62 2.98 6.60
N CYS A 106 -2.36 4.23 6.34
CA CYS A 106 -2.79 5.35 7.17
C CYS A 106 -3.25 6.55 6.34
N GLY A 107 -4.01 7.44 6.93
CA GLY A 107 -4.47 8.62 6.22
C GLY A 107 -5.90 9.04 6.58
N ILE A 108 -6.70 9.39 5.55
CA ILE A 108 -8.04 9.92 5.70
C ILE A 108 -8.98 9.27 4.69
N ASP A 109 -10.15 8.84 5.16
CA ASP A 109 -11.24 8.31 4.34
C ASP A 109 -12.53 9.09 4.65
N LEU A 110 -13.02 9.84 3.66
CA LEU A 110 -14.31 10.55 3.75
C LEU A 110 -15.42 9.83 2.99
N HIS A 111 -15.11 8.75 2.30
CA HIS A 111 -16.10 7.94 1.59
C HIS A 111 -17.01 7.19 2.55
N PHE A 112 -16.45 6.65 3.64
CA PHE A 112 -17.21 5.96 4.69
C PHE A 112 -17.61 6.88 5.84
N ASP A 113 -16.98 8.04 5.99
CA ASP A 113 -17.30 9.08 6.97
C ASP A 113 -17.88 10.33 6.27
N THR A 114 -18.98 10.15 5.56
CA THR A 114 -19.62 11.22 4.75
C THR A 114 -20.09 12.42 5.59
N GLU A 115 -20.35 12.22 6.87
CA GLU A 115 -20.72 13.28 7.81
C GLU A 115 -19.51 13.94 8.46
N GLY A 116 -18.30 13.39 8.27
CA GLY A 116 -17.05 13.89 8.88
C GLY A 116 -16.99 13.70 10.39
N SER A 117 -17.78 12.76 10.93
CA SER A 117 -17.90 12.52 12.37
C SER A 117 -16.58 12.11 13.03
N THR A 118 -15.71 11.40 12.29
CA THR A 118 -14.39 10.95 12.74
C THR A 118 -13.22 11.76 12.16
N LEU A 119 -13.46 12.72 11.27
CA LEU A 119 -12.42 13.45 10.57
C LEU A 119 -11.38 14.08 11.50
N SER A 120 -11.82 14.69 12.60
CA SER A 120 -10.91 15.29 13.58
C SER A 120 -10.00 14.23 14.21
N LEU A 121 -10.52 13.04 14.49
CA LEU A 121 -9.77 11.92 15.05
C LEU A 121 -8.83 11.34 14.00
N GLN A 122 -9.29 11.11 12.76
CA GLN A 122 -8.47 10.66 11.64
C GLN A 122 -7.26 11.59 11.43
N LYS A 123 -7.47 12.92 11.42
CA LYS A 123 -6.39 13.91 11.28
C LYS A 123 -5.36 13.81 12.42
N LYS A 124 -5.81 13.66 13.67
CA LYS A 124 -4.90 13.51 14.83
C LYS A 124 -4.08 12.24 14.74
N VAL A 125 -4.74 11.13 14.48
CA VAL A 125 -4.10 9.83 14.34
C VAL A 125 -3.12 9.86 13.17
N PHE A 126 -3.51 10.32 11.99
CA PHE A 126 -2.64 10.43 10.83
C PHE A 126 -1.40 11.29 11.09
N THR A 127 -1.56 12.46 11.76
CA THR A 127 -0.43 13.30 12.13
C THR A 127 0.54 12.59 13.09
N ALA A 128 0.02 11.86 14.07
CA ALA A 128 0.85 11.09 15.00
C ALA A 128 1.67 10.01 14.29
N GLN A 129 1.14 9.46 13.24
CA GLN A 129 1.72 8.45 12.38
C GLN A 129 2.81 9.00 11.49
N CYS A 130 2.59 10.13 10.88
CA CYS A 130 3.63 10.81 10.14
C CYS A 130 4.85 11.09 11.04
N LYS A 131 4.61 11.53 12.28
CA LYS A 131 5.67 11.73 13.29
C LYS A 131 6.40 10.42 13.60
N LEU A 132 5.65 9.33 13.83
CA LEU A 132 6.24 8.02 14.10
C LEU A 132 7.08 7.53 12.90
N ALA A 133 6.55 7.59 11.69
CA ALA A 133 7.27 7.17 10.48
C ALA A 133 8.61 7.91 10.32
N ARG A 134 8.60 9.23 10.57
CA ARG A 134 9.81 10.07 10.59
C ARG A 134 10.79 9.61 11.68
N GLU A 135 10.31 9.38 12.89
CA GLU A 135 11.12 8.99 14.04
C GLU A 135 11.79 7.63 13.85
N VAL A 136 11.06 6.65 13.31
CA VAL A 136 11.58 5.30 13.09
C VAL A 136 12.28 5.12 11.73
N HIS A 137 12.36 6.18 10.92
CA HIS A 137 12.97 6.21 9.60
C HIS A 137 12.36 5.19 8.61
N LEU A 138 11.06 4.95 8.68
CA LEU A 138 10.32 4.11 7.75
C LEU A 138 9.51 4.94 6.75
N PRO A 139 9.24 4.41 5.55
CA PRO A 139 8.27 5.01 4.66
C PRO A 139 6.86 4.96 5.25
N ILE A 140 5.99 5.83 4.73
CA ILE A 140 4.58 5.87 5.08
C ILE A 140 3.72 5.46 3.89
N VAL A 141 2.76 4.54 4.11
CA VAL A 141 1.79 4.11 3.10
C VAL A 141 0.46 4.81 3.35
N ILE A 142 0.02 5.57 2.36
CA ILE A 142 -1.12 6.49 2.49
C ILE A 142 -2.37 5.91 1.85
N HIS A 143 -3.41 5.75 2.68
CA HIS A 143 -4.79 5.67 2.26
C HIS A 143 -5.38 7.08 2.19
N SER A 144 -5.97 7.44 1.06
CA SER A 144 -6.68 8.72 0.98
C SER A 144 -7.82 8.61 -0.03
N ARG A 145 -9.04 8.67 0.46
CA ARG A 145 -10.23 8.50 -0.34
C ARG A 145 -11.21 9.65 -0.11
N ASP A 146 -11.53 10.36 -1.20
CA ASP A 146 -12.36 11.58 -1.19
C ASP A 146 -11.82 12.66 -0.22
N ALA A 147 -10.48 12.67 0.04
CA ALA A 147 -9.83 13.44 1.11
C ALA A 147 -8.46 14.02 0.70
N PHE A 148 -8.34 14.51 -0.56
CA PHE A 148 -7.07 15.04 -1.07
C PHE A 148 -6.55 16.22 -0.22
N GLU A 149 -7.37 17.24 -0.02
CA GLU A 149 -7.00 18.46 0.67
C GLU A 149 -6.59 18.22 2.13
N GLU A 150 -7.34 17.37 2.83
CA GLU A 150 -7.06 16.98 4.22
C GLU A 150 -5.74 16.24 4.32
N THR A 151 -5.52 15.27 3.44
CA THR A 151 -4.30 14.45 3.41
C THR A 151 -3.10 15.30 3.04
N PHE A 152 -3.22 16.11 1.98
CA PHE A 152 -2.15 16.99 1.52
C PHE A 152 -1.77 18.02 2.59
N THR A 153 -2.76 18.62 3.27
CA THR A 153 -2.53 19.62 4.33
C THR A 153 -1.70 19.06 5.48
N ILE A 154 -1.85 17.79 5.83
CA ILE A 154 -1.02 17.16 6.86
C ILE A 154 0.35 16.80 6.32
N LEU A 155 0.40 16.15 5.14
CA LEU A 155 1.66 15.65 4.59
C LEU A 155 2.68 16.75 4.25
N LYS A 156 2.24 17.96 3.90
CA LYS A 156 3.15 19.07 3.59
C LYS A 156 4.07 19.47 4.76
N ASP A 157 3.71 19.10 6.00
CA ASP A 157 4.55 19.27 7.18
C ASP A 157 5.63 18.18 7.34
N PHE A 158 5.61 17.17 6.42
CA PHE A 158 6.48 16.02 6.42
C PHE A 158 7.14 15.73 5.04
N PRO A 159 7.72 16.75 4.37
CA PRO A 159 8.23 16.60 3.00
C PRO A 159 9.46 15.69 2.88
N ASP A 160 10.09 15.37 3.99
CA ASP A 160 11.25 14.49 4.10
C ASP A 160 10.91 13.01 4.11
N LEU A 161 9.64 12.64 4.36
CA LEU A 161 9.20 11.26 4.36
C LEU A 161 9.28 10.61 2.96
N ARG A 162 9.55 9.31 2.93
CA ARG A 162 9.26 8.48 1.77
C ARG A 162 7.79 8.12 1.82
N ILE A 163 7.03 8.56 0.83
CA ILE A 163 5.57 8.47 0.80
C ILE A 163 5.15 7.51 -0.30
N TYR A 164 4.23 6.62 0.02
CA TYR A 164 3.56 5.77 -0.94
C TYR A 164 2.06 5.99 -0.87
N PHE A 165 1.50 6.61 -1.89
CA PHE A 165 0.05 6.64 -2.06
C PHE A 165 -0.40 5.36 -2.74
N HIS A 166 -1.06 4.47 -1.99
CA HIS A 166 -1.63 3.25 -2.54
C HIS A 166 -3.00 3.51 -3.20
N CYS A 167 -3.40 2.66 -4.13
CA CYS A 167 -4.73 2.59 -4.76
C CYS A 167 -5.35 3.94 -5.15
N ARG A 168 -4.67 4.73 -5.96
CA ARG A 168 -5.00 6.13 -6.24
C ARG A 168 -6.27 6.37 -7.01
N GLY A 169 -7.10 7.31 -6.50
CA GLY A 169 -8.30 7.86 -7.16
C GLY A 169 -8.17 9.32 -7.62
N TYR A 170 -6.97 9.93 -7.55
CA TYR A 170 -6.76 11.35 -7.80
C TYR A 170 -6.70 11.72 -9.27
N THR A 171 -7.04 12.99 -9.55
CA THR A 171 -6.95 13.60 -10.84
C THR A 171 -5.49 13.82 -11.24
N GLU A 172 -5.25 14.07 -12.53
CA GLU A 172 -3.93 14.42 -13.04
C GLU A 172 -3.35 15.66 -12.36
N THR A 173 -4.18 16.69 -12.10
CA THR A 173 -3.76 17.91 -11.41
C THR A 173 -3.28 17.64 -9.99
N GLU A 174 -4.03 16.85 -9.22
CA GLU A 174 -3.65 16.47 -7.87
C GLU A 174 -2.35 15.64 -7.86
N ILE A 175 -2.17 14.75 -8.82
CA ILE A 175 -0.91 14.00 -9.01
C ILE A 175 0.27 14.94 -9.27
N GLN A 176 0.11 15.95 -10.12
CA GLN A 176 1.16 16.94 -10.38
C GLN A 176 1.53 17.75 -9.12
N ILE A 177 0.54 18.13 -8.31
CA ILE A 177 0.77 18.79 -7.02
C ILE A 177 1.59 17.88 -6.10
N LEU A 178 1.21 16.61 -5.97
CA LEU A 178 1.93 15.65 -5.13
C LEU A 178 3.38 15.46 -5.60
N LEU A 179 3.59 15.25 -6.90
CA LEU A 179 4.91 15.03 -7.50
C LEU A 179 5.84 16.23 -7.35
N SER A 180 5.31 17.45 -7.44
CA SER A 180 6.08 18.68 -7.27
C SER A 180 6.44 18.97 -5.82
N THR A 181 5.61 18.50 -4.88
CA THR A 181 5.77 18.77 -3.44
C THR A 181 6.64 17.72 -2.74
N PHE A 182 6.52 16.44 -3.13
CA PHE A 182 7.15 15.32 -2.44
C PHE A 182 8.19 14.60 -3.30
N PRO A 183 9.49 14.90 -3.16
CA PRO A 183 10.53 14.30 -4.00
C PRO A 183 10.67 12.79 -3.82
N LYS A 184 10.30 12.27 -2.65
CA LYS A 184 10.37 10.83 -2.30
C LYS A 184 9.01 10.14 -2.37
N LEU A 185 8.13 10.60 -3.28
CA LEU A 185 6.81 10.04 -3.51
C LEU A 185 6.86 8.83 -4.44
N PHE A 186 6.01 7.85 -4.16
CA PHE A 186 5.62 6.75 -5.04
C PHE A 186 4.09 6.65 -5.12
N ILE A 187 3.59 6.16 -6.25
CA ILE A 187 2.15 6.08 -6.53
C ILE A 187 1.79 4.68 -6.99
N GLY A 188 0.80 4.07 -6.32
CA GLY A 188 0.29 2.74 -6.58
C GLY A 188 -0.83 2.70 -7.61
N PHE A 189 -0.78 1.67 -8.44
CA PHE A 189 -1.84 1.34 -9.38
C PHE A 189 -2.23 -0.12 -9.20
N CYS A 190 -3.54 -0.34 -9.04
CA CYS A 190 -4.11 -1.67 -8.79
C CYS A 190 -5.13 -2.06 -9.87
N GLY A 191 -5.80 -3.18 -9.65
CA GLY A 191 -6.72 -3.77 -10.62
C GLY A 191 -7.86 -2.88 -11.08
N ASN A 192 -8.28 -1.88 -10.29
CA ASN A 192 -9.32 -0.92 -10.68
C ASN A 192 -8.93 -0.06 -11.90
N THR A 193 -7.63 0.13 -12.17
CA THR A 193 -7.15 0.84 -13.37
C THR A 193 -7.60 0.15 -14.66
N THR A 194 -7.82 -1.16 -14.61
CA THR A 194 -8.29 -1.97 -15.74
C THR A 194 -9.79 -1.81 -16.04
N TYR A 195 -10.56 -1.13 -15.16
CA TYR A 195 -12.01 -1.01 -15.33
C TYR A 195 -12.39 -0.08 -16.48
N PRO A 196 -13.45 -0.39 -17.26
CA PRO A 196 -13.85 0.43 -18.41
C PRO A 196 -14.08 1.91 -18.06
N LYS A 197 -14.68 2.17 -16.89
CA LYS A 197 -15.03 3.53 -16.43
C LYS A 197 -13.89 4.24 -15.66
N ALA A 198 -12.69 3.66 -15.58
CA ALA A 198 -11.56 4.22 -14.82
C ALA A 198 -10.63 5.10 -15.69
N GLU A 199 -11.19 5.94 -16.58
CA GLU A 199 -10.41 6.81 -17.46
C GLU A 199 -9.51 7.78 -16.67
N HIS A 200 -10.02 8.33 -15.56
CA HIS A 200 -9.26 9.21 -14.69
C HIS A 200 -7.99 8.54 -14.12
N LEU A 201 -8.05 7.24 -13.76
CA LEU A 201 -6.87 6.50 -13.29
C LEU A 201 -5.85 6.27 -14.41
N ARG A 202 -6.32 6.05 -15.64
CA ARG A 202 -5.44 5.89 -16.81
C ARG A 202 -4.77 7.20 -17.21
N SER A 203 -5.47 8.33 -17.10
CA SER A 203 -4.89 9.66 -17.30
C SER A 203 -3.83 9.96 -16.24
N SER A 204 -4.13 9.67 -14.98
CA SER A 204 -3.18 9.79 -13.85
C SER A 204 -1.93 8.94 -14.06
N LEU A 205 -2.07 7.69 -14.53
CA LEU A 205 -0.93 6.81 -14.82
C LEU A 205 0.06 7.45 -15.80
N LYS A 206 -0.45 8.09 -16.87
CA LYS A 206 0.39 8.75 -17.88
C LYS A 206 1.13 9.98 -17.34
N ALA A 207 0.59 10.61 -16.30
CA ALA A 207 1.19 11.78 -15.66
C ALA A 207 2.31 11.41 -14.66
N VAL A 208 2.38 10.14 -14.21
CA VAL A 208 3.37 9.69 -13.22
C VAL A 208 4.65 9.22 -13.90
N PRO A 209 5.84 9.76 -13.54
CA PRO A 209 7.12 9.23 -14.02
C PRO A 209 7.27 7.75 -13.65
N LYS A 210 7.79 6.94 -14.58
CA LYS A 210 7.95 5.50 -14.38
C LYS A 210 8.76 5.13 -13.14
N GLU A 211 9.68 6.01 -12.73
CA GLU A 211 10.51 5.87 -11.51
C GLU A 211 9.72 6.05 -10.21
N LYS A 212 8.44 6.44 -10.31
CA LYS A 212 7.54 6.68 -9.19
C LYS A 212 6.34 5.71 -9.17
N ILE A 213 6.21 4.85 -10.18
CA ILE A 213 5.10 3.90 -10.30
C ILE A 213 5.38 2.66 -9.46
N LEU A 214 4.40 2.26 -8.65
CA LEU A 214 4.31 0.95 -8.03
C LEU A 214 3.07 0.22 -8.52
N ILE A 215 3.12 -1.10 -8.51
CA ILE A 215 1.99 -1.96 -8.86
C ILE A 215 1.62 -2.76 -7.63
N GLU A 216 0.32 -2.90 -7.41
CA GLU A 216 -0.24 -3.56 -6.24
C GLU A 216 -1.51 -4.32 -6.60
N THR A 217 -1.92 -5.25 -5.75
CA THR A 217 -3.22 -5.90 -5.90
C THR A 217 -4.30 -5.29 -5.06
N ASP A 218 -3.96 -4.80 -3.88
CA ASP A 218 -4.92 -4.45 -2.83
C ASP A 218 -5.86 -5.64 -2.50
N ALA A 219 -5.35 -6.87 -2.68
CA ALA A 219 -6.14 -8.08 -2.42
C ALA A 219 -6.52 -8.18 -0.93
N PRO A 220 -7.78 -8.55 -0.63
CA PRO A 220 -8.80 -9.24 -1.45
C PRO A 220 -9.69 -8.34 -2.30
N TYR A 221 -9.40 -7.06 -2.38
CA TYR A 221 -10.22 -6.04 -3.08
C TYR A 221 -9.77 -5.88 -4.54
N LEU A 222 -10.52 -5.09 -5.30
CA LEU A 222 -10.16 -4.51 -6.59
C LEU A 222 -9.61 -5.49 -7.63
N SER A 223 -10.18 -6.69 -7.74
CA SER A 223 -9.83 -7.66 -8.80
C SER A 223 -9.79 -6.99 -10.18
N PRO A 224 -8.78 -7.28 -11.03
CA PRO A 224 -8.73 -6.76 -12.40
C PRO A 224 -10.00 -7.10 -13.19
N GLN A 225 -10.31 -6.33 -14.26
CA GLN A 225 -11.58 -6.38 -15.00
C GLN A 225 -12.05 -7.80 -15.37
N GLY A 226 -11.17 -8.68 -15.80
CA GLY A 226 -11.52 -10.07 -16.15
C GLY A 226 -11.94 -10.95 -14.96
N PHE A 227 -11.72 -10.47 -13.73
CA PHE A 227 -12.01 -11.19 -12.47
C PHE A 227 -12.93 -10.42 -11.55
N ARG A 228 -13.61 -9.41 -12.07
CA ARG A 228 -14.51 -8.57 -11.29
C ARG A 228 -15.62 -9.41 -10.64
N GLY A 229 -15.90 -9.15 -9.35
CA GLY A 229 -16.85 -9.94 -8.55
C GLY A 229 -16.23 -11.18 -7.88
N GLN A 230 -14.99 -11.54 -8.20
CA GLN A 230 -14.24 -12.59 -7.50
C GLN A 230 -13.29 -11.97 -6.46
N THR A 231 -12.97 -12.71 -5.40
CA THR A 231 -11.93 -12.33 -4.45
C THR A 231 -10.60 -12.13 -5.17
N ASN A 232 -9.96 -10.99 -4.98
CA ASN A 232 -8.63 -10.74 -5.52
C ASN A 232 -7.56 -11.53 -4.72
N THR A 233 -6.45 -11.84 -5.39
CA THR A 233 -5.28 -12.50 -4.78
C THR A 233 -4.00 -11.91 -5.35
N PRO A 234 -2.85 -11.99 -4.65
CA PRO A 234 -1.57 -11.48 -5.15
C PRO A 234 -1.18 -12.04 -6.53
N ALA A 235 -1.54 -13.27 -6.85
CA ALA A 235 -1.25 -13.89 -8.14
C ALA A 235 -1.88 -13.15 -9.33
N LYS A 236 -2.96 -12.39 -9.10
CA LYS A 236 -3.64 -11.61 -10.17
C LYS A 236 -2.92 -10.33 -10.54
N ILE A 237 -1.82 -9.97 -9.87
CA ILE A 237 -1.02 -8.78 -10.18
C ILE A 237 -0.49 -8.76 -11.62
N ILE A 238 -0.27 -9.93 -12.20
CA ILE A 238 0.21 -10.10 -13.59
C ILE A 238 -0.74 -9.42 -14.60
N PHE A 239 -2.06 -9.50 -14.36
CA PHE A 239 -3.06 -8.90 -15.24
C PHE A 239 -3.06 -7.37 -15.14
N THR A 240 -2.88 -6.84 -13.93
CA THR A 240 -2.70 -5.39 -13.72
C THR A 240 -1.42 -4.92 -14.39
N GLY A 241 -0.28 -5.60 -14.13
CA GLY A 241 1.01 -5.22 -14.71
C GLY A 241 1.02 -5.24 -16.23
N LYS A 242 0.45 -6.27 -16.86
CA LYS A 242 0.31 -6.34 -18.31
C LYS A 242 -0.50 -5.17 -18.86
N PHE A 243 -1.65 -4.89 -18.26
CA PHE A 243 -2.50 -3.75 -18.67
C PHE A 243 -1.75 -2.42 -18.57
N LEU A 244 -1.01 -2.20 -17.47
CA LEU A 244 -0.25 -0.96 -17.29
C LEU A 244 0.91 -0.85 -18.30
N ALA A 245 1.58 -1.95 -18.61
CA ALA A 245 2.62 -1.99 -19.64
C ALA A 245 2.08 -1.58 -21.01
N ASP A 246 0.94 -2.15 -21.41
CA ASP A 246 0.25 -1.81 -22.67
C ASP A 246 -0.14 -0.32 -22.69
N MET A 247 -0.69 0.21 -21.60
CA MET A 247 -1.08 1.63 -21.46
C MET A 247 0.10 2.60 -21.55
N LEU A 248 1.27 2.20 -21.06
CA LEU A 248 2.51 2.99 -21.10
C LEU A 248 3.32 2.77 -22.36
N GLY A 249 2.91 1.88 -23.27
CA GLY A 249 3.66 1.53 -24.48
C GLY A 249 5.01 0.87 -24.15
N MET A 250 5.11 0.16 -23.01
CA MET A 250 6.32 -0.49 -22.54
C MET A 250 6.25 -2.00 -22.71
N LYS A 251 7.41 -2.65 -22.88
CA LYS A 251 7.49 -4.11 -22.70
C LYS A 251 7.22 -4.44 -21.23
N GLU A 252 6.42 -5.47 -20.96
CA GLU A 252 6.07 -5.90 -19.62
C GLU A 252 7.30 -6.13 -18.73
N GLU A 253 8.32 -6.81 -19.28
CA GLU A 253 9.58 -7.06 -18.58
C GLU A 253 10.29 -5.74 -18.17
N THR A 254 10.29 -4.74 -19.03
CA THR A 254 10.90 -3.43 -18.76
C THR A 254 10.15 -2.68 -17.66
N LEU A 255 8.82 -2.74 -17.67
CA LEU A 255 8.00 -2.15 -16.61
C LEU A 255 8.31 -2.82 -15.26
N TRP A 256 8.32 -4.16 -15.20
CA TRP A 256 8.57 -4.87 -13.94
C TRP A 256 9.99 -4.70 -13.41
N GLN A 257 10.99 -4.56 -14.26
CA GLN A 257 12.34 -4.18 -13.85
C GLN A 257 12.37 -2.78 -13.21
N GLN A 258 11.57 -1.85 -13.72
CA GLN A 258 11.46 -0.52 -13.09
C GLN A 258 10.67 -0.59 -11.79
N VAL A 259 9.56 -1.34 -11.74
CA VAL A 259 8.76 -1.53 -10.53
C VAL A 259 9.58 -2.20 -9.43
N GLU A 260 10.43 -3.19 -9.75
CA GLU A 260 11.36 -3.79 -8.78
C GLU A 260 12.29 -2.73 -8.17
N LYS A 261 12.89 -1.86 -8.99
CA LYS A 261 13.74 -0.76 -8.49
C LYS A 261 12.97 0.18 -7.59
N ASN A 262 11.77 0.57 -8.00
CA ASN A 262 10.90 1.48 -7.23
C ASN A 262 10.50 0.85 -5.90
N PHE A 263 10.13 -0.43 -5.89
CA PHE A 263 9.77 -1.19 -4.71
C PHE A 263 10.91 -1.20 -3.67
N TRP A 264 12.14 -1.48 -4.11
CA TRP A 264 13.30 -1.49 -3.22
C TRP A 264 13.77 -0.09 -2.83
N ASN A 265 13.54 0.93 -3.65
CA ASN A 265 13.80 2.33 -3.29
C ASN A 265 12.85 2.83 -2.21
N LEU A 266 11.60 2.39 -2.22
CA LEU A 266 10.64 2.72 -1.19
C LEU A 266 10.91 1.95 0.09
N TYR A 267 10.94 0.60 0.02
CA TYR A 267 10.92 -0.26 1.20
C TYR A 267 12.31 -0.61 1.75
N GLN A 268 13.36 -0.30 1.00
CA GLN A 268 14.77 -0.64 1.28
C GLN A 268 15.02 -2.15 1.45
N LYS A 269 16.11 -2.64 0.91
CA LYS A 269 16.49 -4.05 1.01
C LYS A 269 16.87 -4.44 2.42
#